data_d97eac5600e7b080bbecfbc636bed1dd
#
_entry.id   d97eac5600e7b080bbecfbc636bed1dd
#
_cell.length_a   1.000
_cell.length_b   1.000
_cell.length_c   1.000
_cell.angle_alpha   90.00
_cell.angle_beta   90.00
_cell.angle_gamma   90.00
#
_symmetry.space_group_name_H-M   'P 1'
#
loop_
_entity.id
_entity.type
_entity.pdbx_description
1 polymer ?
#
loop_
_entity_poly.entity_id
_entity_poly.type
_entity_poly.pdbx_seq_one_letter_code
_entity_poly.pdbx_strand_id
1 'polypeptide(L)'
;MFAPGIKEILVEFHETSSITATFLVSIYILGFAFGPLLVAPLSEMYGRAPLYNIGNILFTIFTVGTALSTNTGMLLAFRFLMGLAGSVPITIGSGSIADCMKMENRGKAMSAWALGPLLGPCIGPIAGGYLIKAAGWRWVFWLIVIIGGCLIPFAFFCLRETYAPVLLERKTARLRKETGNPNLRSKLASDKSAAETFKAAIYRPMKLLIFEPIITLMSLYVAITYGILYMLFTTFTFVYSGHYGFGVDTIGLAYLPTGIGMLIGVGVSGFLSDKIVKDRTAKGLIHRPEVRLLPYFTIPCGLLLCAGLFIYGWTVQEHVHWIVPMVGVLIFCAAIMGIMMSVQSYLLEAFLAHAASVTAALAVLRSLLGALLPLGALDLYESKLQFGWGNSLLGFIALLLVPIPFIFYVYGEKLRKKSRFNKAN
;
A
#
# COMPACT_ATOMS: atom_id res chain seq x y z
N MET A 1 8.01 -11.64 5.13
CA MET A 1 8.45 -12.93 5.74
C MET A 1 9.02 -13.91 4.71
N PHE A 2 8.37 -14.06 3.58
CA PHE A 2 8.65 -15.10 2.57
C PHE A 2 9.88 -14.83 1.67
N ALA A 3 10.20 -13.55 1.37
CA ALA A 3 11.24 -13.19 0.39
C ALA A 3 12.62 -13.86 0.60
N PRO A 4 13.14 -14.06 1.81
CA PRO A 4 14.41 -14.77 2.00
C PRO A 4 14.42 -16.22 1.50
N GLY A 5 13.26 -16.90 1.49
CA GLY A 5 13.13 -18.31 1.09
C GLY A 5 12.88 -18.57 -0.40
N ILE A 6 12.88 -17.52 -1.24
CA ILE A 6 12.53 -17.68 -2.68
C ILE A 6 13.46 -18.68 -3.35
N LYS A 7 14.76 -18.65 -3.07
CA LYS A 7 15.73 -19.59 -3.69
C LYS A 7 15.43 -21.04 -3.35
N GLU A 8 15.03 -21.34 -2.12
CA GLU A 8 14.66 -22.70 -1.70
C GLU A 8 13.42 -23.20 -2.47
N ILE A 9 12.43 -22.31 -2.67
CA ILE A 9 11.20 -22.66 -3.41
C ILE A 9 11.49 -22.89 -4.88
N LEU A 10 12.32 -22.08 -5.52
CA LEU A 10 12.71 -22.26 -6.91
C LEU A 10 13.42 -23.61 -7.11
N VAL A 11 14.31 -23.99 -6.19
CA VAL A 11 14.99 -25.28 -6.22
C VAL A 11 13.99 -26.43 -6.02
N GLU A 12 13.07 -26.33 -5.05
CA GLU A 12 12.10 -27.37 -4.75
C GLU A 12 11.10 -27.60 -5.91
N PHE A 13 10.68 -26.52 -6.58
CA PHE A 13 9.72 -26.62 -7.70
C PHE A 13 10.40 -26.73 -9.07
N HIS A 14 11.74 -26.88 -9.10
CA HIS A 14 12.55 -26.98 -10.33
C HIS A 14 12.34 -25.81 -11.30
N GLU A 15 12.13 -24.60 -10.76
CA GLU A 15 11.92 -23.39 -11.54
C GLU A 15 13.22 -22.64 -11.75
N THR A 16 13.47 -22.21 -13.00
CA THR A 16 14.67 -21.45 -13.38
C THR A 16 14.36 -20.03 -13.85
N SER A 17 13.07 -19.68 -14.00
CA SER A 17 12.65 -18.39 -14.54
C SER A 17 12.82 -17.26 -13.54
N SER A 18 13.58 -16.24 -13.94
CA SER A 18 13.76 -14.99 -13.18
C SER A 18 12.43 -14.26 -12.96
N ILE A 19 11.53 -14.29 -13.97
CA ILE A 19 10.20 -13.71 -13.90
C ILE A 19 9.36 -14.40 -12.82
N THR A 20 9.38 -15.74 -12.78
CA THR A 20 8.66 -16.51 -11.77
C THR A 20 9.14 -16.17 -10.36
N ALA A 21 10.46 -16.04 -10.16
CA ALA A 21 11.05 -15.71 -8.88
C ALA A 21 10.53 -14.37 -8.32
N THR A 22 10.52 -13.33 -9.14
CA THR A 22 10.02 -12.00 -8.76
C THR A 22 8.50 -11.96 -8.63
N PHE A 23 7.80 -12.69 -9.51
CA PHE A 23 6.34 -12.76 -9.49
C PHE A 23 5.80 -13.47 -8.25
N LEU A 24 6.49 -14.49 -7.74
CA LEU A 24 6.14 -15.12 -6.46
C LEU A 24 6.00 -14.11 -5.32
N VAL A 25 6.81 -13.05 -5.29
CA VAL A 25 6.67 -11.98 -4.28
C VAL A 25 5.60 -10.97 -4.66
N SER A 26 5.62 -10.50 -5.90
CA SER A 26 4.82 -9.35 -6.31
C SER A 26 3.34 -9.68 -6.57
N ILE A 27 2.98 -10.94 -6.85
CA ILE A 27 1.59 -11.34 -7.09
C ILE A 27 0.64 -11.05 -5.91
N TYR A 28 1.16 -11.11 -4.69
CA TYR A 28 0.41 -10.73 -3.50
C TYR A 28 -0.06 -9.26 -3.58
N ILE A 29 0.80 -8.37 -4.13
CA ILE A 29 0.48 -6.96 -4.32
C ILE A 29 -0.56 -6.76 -5.43
N LEU A 30 -0.56 -7.64 -6.44
CA LEU A 30 -1.61 -7.64 -7.45
C LEU A 30 -3.00 -7.86 -6.81
N GLY A 31 -3.09 -8.72 -5.79
CA GLY A 31 -4.31 -8.89 -4.99
C GLY A 31 -4.77 -7.58 -4.33
N PHE A 32 -3.83 -6.73 -3.87
CA PHE A 32 -4.14 -5.40 -3.33
C PHE A 32 -4.64 -4.38 -4.38
N ALA A 33 -4.41 -4.62 -5.68
CA ALA A 33 -4.98 -3.78 -6.73
C ALA A 33 -6.50 -4.00 -6.87
N PHE A 34 -6.93 -5.25 -6.79
CA PHE A 34 -8.33 -5.63 -6.98
C PHE A 34 -9.14 -5.61 -5.68
N GLY A 35 -8.49 -5.90 -4.55
CA GLY A 35 -9.14 -5.99 -3.25
C GLY A 35 -9.97 -4.77 -2.86
N PRO A 36 -9.44 -3.55 -2.87
CA PRO A 36 -10.18 -2.35 -2.53
C PRO A 36 -11.42 -2.10 -3.41
N LEU A 37 -11.36 -2.46 -4.70
CA LEU A 37 -12.49 -2.32 -5.62
C LEU A 37 -13.67 -3.21 -5.25
N LEU A 38 -13.41 -4.37 -4.65
CA LEU A 38 -14.43 -5.31 -4.19
C LEU A 38 -14.85 -5.01 -2.74
N VAL A 39 -13.86 -4.78 -1.87
CA VAL A 39 -14.06 -4.67 -0.43
C VAL A 39 -14.76 -3.36 -0.04
N ALA A 40 -14.42 -2.24 -0.68
CA ALA A 40 -15.00 -0.95 -0.32
C ALA A 40 -16.55 -0.94 -0.49
N PRO A 41 -17.10 -1.28 -1.68
CA PRO A 41 -18.56 -1.30 -1.85
C PRO A 41 -19.25 -2.35 -0.97
N LEU A 42 -18.63 -3.53 -0.79
CA LEU A 42 -19.19 -4.55 0.09
C LEU A 42 -19.26 -4.07 1.55
N SER A 43 -18.28 -3.26 1.99
CA SER A 43 -18.27 -2.71 3.35
C SER A 43 -19.35 -1.64 3.56
N GLU A 44 -19.73 -0.92 2.51
CA GLU A 44 -20.84 0.04 2.56
C GLU A 44 -22.21 -0.64 2.55
N MET A 45 -22.31 -1.82 1.94
CA MET A 45 -23.55 -2.59 1.85
C MET A 45 -23.80 -3.46 3.08
N TYR A 46 -22.80 -4.21 3.52
CA TYR A 46 -22.95 -5.23 4.57
C TYR A 46 -22.42 -4.80 5.93
N GLY A 47 -21.67 -3.71 5.98
CA GLY A 47 -20.99 -3.22 7.18
C GLY A 47 -19.52 -3.61 7.26
N ARG A 48 -18.82 -3.08 8.28
CA ARG A 48 -17.37 -3.29 8.47
C ARG A 48 -17.07 -4.64 9.11
N ALA A 49 -17.75 -4.97 10.21
CA ALA A 49 -17.45 -6.15 11.02
C ALA A 49 -17.58 -7.48 10.25
N PRO A 50 -18.62 -7.74 9.43
CA PRO A 50 -18.71 -8.97 8.66
C PRO A 50 -17.55 -9.13 7.68
N LEU A 51 -17.11 -8.03 7.05
CA LEU A 51 -16.03 -8.10 6.07
C LEU A 51 -14.66 -8.34 6.71
N TYR A 52 -14.39 -7.78 7.90
CA TYR A 52 -13.19 -8.14 8.64
C TYR A 52 -13.16 -9.64 8.97
N ASN A 53 -14.27 -10.19 9.44
CA ASN A 53 -14.35 -11.61 9.82
C ASN A 53 -14.20 -12.51 8.59
N ILE A 54 -14.94 -12.26 7.51
CA ILE A 54 -14.83 -13.02 6.26
C ILE A 54 -13.43 -12.88 5.66
N GLY A 55 -12.88 -11.66 5.62
CA GLY A 55 -11.54 -11.40 5.10
C GLY A 55 -10.45 -12.15 5.88
N ASN A 56 -10.52 -12.16 7.22
CA ASN A 56 -9.57 -12.89 8.07
C ASN A 56 -9.67 -14.41 7.86
N ILE A 57 -10.89 -14.94 7.76
CA ILE A 57 -11.12 -16.39 7.50
C ILE A 57 -10.54 -16.75 6.13
N LEU A 58 -10.89 -16.01 5.07
CA LEU A 58 -10.41 -16.27 3.71
C LEU A 58 -8.88 -16.12 3.62
N PHE A 59 -8.31 -15.08 4.27
CA PHE A 59 -6.86 -14.90 4.33
C PHE A 59 -6.17 -16.11 4.97
N THR A 60 -6.70 -16.62 6.07
CA THR A 60 -6.16 -17.79 6.77
C THR A 60 -6.29 -19.04 5.91
N ILE A 61 -7.44 -19.29 5.28
CA ILE A 61 -7.65 -20.44 4.37
C ILE A 61 -6.67 -20.39 3.19
N PHE A 62 -6.54 -19.24 2.53
CA PHE A 62 -5.62 -19.10 1.41
C PHE A 62 -4.15 -19.20 1.85
N THR A 63 -3.83 -18.81 3.07
CA THR A 63 -2.48 -18.99 3.64
C THR A 63 -2.19 -20.47 3.89
N VAL A 64 -3.18 -21.26 4.36
CA VAL A 64 -3.06 -22.74 4.44
C VAL A 64 -2.82 -23.32 3.06
N GLY A 65 -3.58 -22.91 2.03
CA GLY A 65 -3.37 -23.34 0.66
C GLY A 65 -1.97 -23.00 0.13
N THR A 66 -1.43 -21.84 0.53
CA THR A 66 -0.06 -21.44 0.21
C THR A 66 0.98 -22.35 0.90
N ALA A 67 0.78 -22.69 2.17
CA ALA A 67 1.67 -23.58 2.92
C ALA A 67 1.70 -25.01 2.38
N LEU A 68 0.57 -25.48 1.84
CA LEU A 68 0.39 -26.81 1.28
C LEU A 68 0.68 -26.88 -0.22
N SER A 69 1.11 -25.79 -0.86
CA SER A 69 1.34 -25.77 -2.31
C SER A 69 2.46 -26.74 -2.72
N THR A 70 2.20 -27.47 -3.81
CA THR A 70 3.08 -28.50 -4.37
C THR A 70 3.71 -28.10 -5.71
N ASN A 71 3.25 -27.00 -6.29
CA ASN A 71 3.78 -26.45 -7.53
C ASN A 71 3.65 -24.92 -7.57
N THR A 72 4.39 -24.29 -8.46
CA THR A 72 4.47 -22.85 -8.62
C THR A 72 3.12 -22.22 -8.96
N GLY A 73 2.31 -22.85 -9.82
CA GLY A 73 0.99 -22.32 -10.20
C GLY A 73 0.02 -22.25 -9.02
N MET A 74 -0.02 -23.30 -8.20
CA MET A 74 -0.82 -23.35 -6.98
C MET A 74 -0.36 -22.26 -5.98
N LEU A 75 0.95 -22.13 -5.80
CA LEU A 75 1.53 -21.12 -4.92
C LEU A 75 1.14 -19.71 -5.37
N LEU A 76 1.26 -19.39 -6.66
CA LEU A 76 0.88 -18.10 -7.23
C LEU A 76 -0.62 -17.83 -7.03
N ALA A 77 -1.49 -18.79 -7.33
CA ALA A 77 -2.94 -18.62 -7.19
C ALA A 77 -3.34 -18.31 -5.74
N PHE A 78 -2.86 -19.09 -4.78
CA PHE A 78 -3.17 -18.84 -3.37
C PHE A 78 -2.56 -17.54 -2.85
N ARG A 79 -1.36 -17.14 -3.29
CA ARG A 79 -0.77 -15.87 -2.93
C ARG A 79 -1.57 -14.68 -3.48
N PHE A 80 -2.11 -14.78 -4.69
CA PHE A 80 -3.02 -13.75 -5.23
C PHE A 80 -4.29 -13.63 -4.38
N LEU A 81 -4.95 -14.76 -4.09
CA LEU A 81 -6.16 -14.79 -3.27
C LEU A 81 -5.90 -14.32 -1.82
N MET A 82 -4.75 -14.69 -1.25
CA MET A 82 -4.27 -14.20 0.04
C MET A 82 -4.08 -12.68 0.02
N GLY A 83 -3.52 -12.12 -1.06
CA GLY A 83 -3.40 -10.67 -1.25
C GLY A 83 -4.75 -9.96 -1.31
N LEU A 84 -5.70 -10.54 -2.06
CA LEU A 84 -7.06 -10.02 -2.19
C LEU A 84 -7.77 -9.97 -0.82
N ALA A 85 -7.73 -11.07 -0.06
CA ALA A 85 -8.30 -11.12 1.29
C ALA A 85 -7.54 -10.23 2.28
N GLY A 86 -6.21 -10.17 2.19
CA GLY A 86 -5.33 -9.34 3.03
C GLY A 86 -5.50 -7.83 2.81
N SER A 87 -6.13 -7.41 1.72
CA SER A 87 -6.44 -6.00 1.46
C SER A 87 -7.56 -5.45 2.34
N VAL A 88 -8.40 -6.30 2.93
CA VAL A 88 -9.58 -5.91 3.73
C VAL A 88 -9.23 -4.93 4.85
N PRO A 89 -8.30 -5.23 5.78
CA PRO A 89 -8.01 -4.31 6.89
C PRO A 89 -7.38 -2.99 6.42
N ILE A 90 -6.68 -2.97 5.31
CA ILE A 90 -6.11 -1.73 4.77
C ILE A 90 -7.20 -0.89 4.11
N THR A 91 -8.13 -1.51 3.39
CA THR A 91 -9.19 -0.81 2.68
C THR A 91 -10.21 -0.18 3.61
N ILE A 92 -10.66 -0.91 4.63
CA ILE A 92 -11.74 -0.46 5.51
C ILE A 92 -11.25 0.07 6.87
N GLY A 93 -9.97 -0.10 7.22
CA GLY A 93 -9.43 0.30 8.51
C GLY A 93 -9.51 1.79 8.78
N SER A 94 -9.16 2.62 7.81
CA SER A 94 -9.28 4.08 7.91
C SER A 94 -10.73 4.53 8.09
N GLY A 95 -11.68 3.89 7.38
CA GLY A 95 -13.11 4.12 7.53
C GLY A 95 -13.62 3.75 8.92
N SER A 96 -13.22 2.58 9.43
CA SER A 96 -13.61 2.13 10.78
C SER A 96 -13.10 3.07 11.88
N ILE A 97 -11.88 3.60 11.74
CA ILE A 97 -11.34 4.60 12.66
C ILE A 97 -12.16 5.89 12.58
N ALA A 98 -12.52 6.33 11.35
CA ALA A 98 -13.33 7.52 11.15
C ALA A 98 -14.75 7.37 11.73
N ASP A 99 -15.31 6.14 11.70
CA ASP A 99 -16.62 5.83 12.25
C ASP A 99 -16.64 5.83 13.80
N CYS A 100 -15.51 5.43 14.44
CA CYS A 100 -15.44 5.25 15.90
C CYS A 100 -14.83 6.43 16.63
N MET A 101 -13.90 7.19 16.00
CA MET A 101 -13.08 8.17 16.69
C MET A 101 -13.55 9.61 16.46
N LYS A 102 -13.57 10.41 17.54
CA LYS A 102 -13.77 11.85 17.44
C LYS A 102 -12.65 12.49 16.62
N MET A 103 -12.94 13.57 15.91
CA MET A 103 -11.99 14.25 15.02
C MET A 103 -10.65 14.57 15.71
N GLU A 104 -10.68 14.95 16.99
CA GLU A 104 -9.50 15.29 17.80
C GLU A 104 -8.51 14.12 17.97
N ASN A 105 -9.01 12.88 18.11
CA ASN A 105 -8.21 11.68 18.37
C ASN A 105 -7.97 10.83 17.12
N ARG A 106 -8.63 11.16 16.01
CA ARG A 106 -8.58 10.40 14.76
C ARG A 106 -7.15 10.29 14.21
N GLY A 107 -6.37 11.37 14.29
CA GLY A 107 -4.98 11.38 13.84
C GLY A 107 -4.09 10.39 14.57
N LYS A 108 -4.21 10.31 15.90
CA LYS A 108 -3.44 9.35 16.73
C LYS A 108 -3.80 7.91 16.39
N ALA A 109 -5.09 7.61 16.23
CA ALA A 109 -5.55 6.26 15.86
C ALA A 109 -5.09 5.85 14.46
N MET A 110 -5.13 6.78 13.49
CA MET A 110 -4.64 6.56 12.13
C MET A 110 -3.13 6.30 12.09
N SER A 111 -2.35 7.04 12.89
CA SER A 111 -0.91 6.81 13.02
C SER A 111 -0.60 5.44 13.61
N ALA A 112 -1.31 5.03 14.67
CA ALA A 112 -1.14 3.71 15.26
C ALA A 112 -1.50 2.58 14.27
N TRP A 113 -2.59 2.74 13.52
CA TRP A 113 -2.99 1.79 12.48
C TRP A 113 -1.97 1.68 11.34
N ALA A 114 -1.37 2.81 10.93
CA ALA A 114 -0.39 2.84 9.86
C ALA A 114 0.94 2.15 10.22
N LEU A 115 1.26 1.98 11.52
CA LEU A 115 2.47 1.28 11.95
C LEU A 115 2.51 -0.19 11.49
N GLY A 116 1.37 -0.88 11.44
CA GLY A 116 1.32 -2.27 11.00
C GLY A 116 1.86 -2.48 9.57
N PRO A 117 1.29 -1.82 8.55
CA PRO A 117 1.79 -1.88 7.19
C PRO A 117 3.24 -1.40 7.02
N LEU A 118 3.70 -0.45 7.84
CA LEU A 118 5.07 0.08 7.78
C LEU A 118 6.11 -0.90 8.38
N LEU A 119 5.79 -1.51 9.50
CA LEU A 119 6.69 -2.44 10.19
C LEU A 119 6.71 -3.83 9.54
N GLY A 120 5.63 -4.21 8.85
CA GLY A 120 5.51 -5.51 8.19
C GLY A 120 6.67 -5.86 7.26
N PRO A 121 7.03 -5.00 6.29
CA PRO A 121 8.17 -5.22 5.39
C PRO A 121 9.54 -5.27 6.08
N CYS A 122 9.67 -4.71 7.27
CA CYS A 122 10.91 -4.73 8.06
C CYS A 122 11.00 -6.00 8.91
N ILE A 123 10.05 -6.19 9.81
CA ILE A 123 10.06 -7.29 10.79
C ILE A 123 9.81 -8.63 10.11
N GLY A 124 8.94 -8.63 9.07
CA GLY A 124 8.55 -9.83 8.35
C GLY A 124 9.73 -10.64 7.79
N PRO A 125 10.59 -10.06 6.94
CA PRO A 125 11.74 -10.77 6.38
C PRO A 125 12.76 -11.22 7.42
N ILE A 126 12.96 -10.45 8.50
CA ILE A 126 13.86 -10.83 9.59
C ILE A 126 13.37 -12.10 10.26
N ALA A 127 12.14 -12.07 10.78
CA ALA A 127 11.53 -13.25 11.40
C ALA A 127 11.43 -14.43 10.42
N GLY A 128 11.11 -14.14 9.16
CA GLY A 128 11.02 -15.12 8.09
C GLY A 128 12.36 -15.80 7.79
N GLY A 129 13.46 -15.04 7.70
CA GLY A 129 14.78 -15.60 7.43
C GLY A 129 15.25 -16.60 8.48
N TYR A 130 15.13 -16.26 9.77
CA TYR A 130 15.45 -17.19 10.86
C TYR A 130 14.52 -18.41 10.88
N LEU A 131 13.24 -18.24 10.63
CA LEU A 131 12.28 -19.34 10.62
C LEU A 131 12.51 -20.28 9.42
N ILE A 132 12.85 -19.76 8.25
CA ILE A 132 13.16 -20.55 7.06
C ILE A 132 14.39 -21.42 7.31
N LYS A 133 15.45 -20.84 7.89
CA LYS A 133 16.66 -21.60 8.23
C LYS A 133 16.40 -22.71 9.25
N ALA A 134 15.49 -22.48 10.21
CA ALA A 134 15.19 -23.45 11.27
C ALA A 134 14.23 -24.55 10.85
N ALA A 135 13.23 -24.25 10.03
CA ALA A 135 12.10 -25.13 9.78
C ALA A 135 11.63 -25.18 8.30
N GLY A 136 12.29 -24.41 7.41
CA GLY A 136 11.94 -24.33 5.99
C GLY A 136 10.86 -23.28 5.68
N TRP A 137 10.73 -22.94 4.40
CA TRP A 137 9.88 -21.84 3.94
C TRP A 137 8.38 -22.03 4.22
N ARG A 138 7.86 -23.25 4.29
CA ARG A 138 6.46 -23.54 4.59
C ARG A 138 6.05 -23.07 5.99
N TRP A 139 6.96 -23.14 6.94
CA TRP A 139 6.70 -22.72 8.32
C TRP A 139 6.44 -21.21 8.45
N VAL A 140 6.92 -20.41 7.51
CA VAL A 140 6.56 -18.98 7.45
C VAL A 140 5.04 -18.81 7.28
N PHE A 141 4.44 -19.61 6.41
CA PHE A 141 3.00 -19.57 6.18
C PHE A 141 2.23 -20.21 7.34
N TRP A 142 2.73 -21.31 7.91
CA TRP A 142 2.13 -21.91 9.11
C TRP A 142 2.13 -20.96 10.30
N LEU A 143 3.18 -20.18 10.51
CA LEU A 143 3.21 -19.15 11.55
C LEU A 143 2.11 -18.09 11.32
N ILE A 144 1.93 -17.65 10.07
CA ILE A 144 0.87 -16.70 9.71
C ILE A 144 -0.52 -17.33 9.92
N VAL A 145 -0.70 -18.62 9.62
CA VAL A 145 -1.94 -19.36 9.89
C VAL A 145 -2.24 -19.43 11.37
N ILE A 146 -1.25 -19.71 12.20
CA ILE A 146 -1.42 -19.76 13.65
C ILE A 146 -1.86 -18.40 14.19
N ILE A 147 -1.14 -17.33 13.80
CA ILE A 147 -1.48 -15.95 14.19
C ILE A 147 -2.89 -15.58 13.70
N GLY A 148 -3.19 -15.84 12.43
CA GLY A 148 -4.50 -15.58 11.83
C GLY A 148 -5.62 -16.37 12.52
N GLY A 149 -5.39 -17.65 12.80
CA GLY A 149 -6.32 -18.52 13.52
C GLY A 149 -6.63 -18.02 14.93
N CYS A 150 -5.63 -17.53 15.66
CA CYS A 150 -5.84 -16.89 16.97
C CYS A 150 -6.60 -15.54 16.85
N LEU A 151 -6.37 -14.79 15.79
CA LEU A 151 -7.02 -13.50 15.57
C LEU A 151 -8.49 -13.64 15.14
N ILE A 152 -8.89 -14.73 14.49
CA ILE A 152 -10.29 -14.93 14.03
C ILE A 152 -11.29 -14.88 15.20
N PRO A 153 -11.17 -15.72 16.26
CA PRO A 153 -12.09 -15.65 17.39
C PRO A 153 -12.01 -14.30 18.11
N PHE A 154 -10.80 -13.74 18.28
CA PHE A 154 -10.65 -12.40 18.84
C PHE A 154 -11.41 -11.34 18.05
N ALA A 155 -11.26 -11.32 16.71
CA ALA A 155 -11.98 -10.41 15.85
C ALA A 155 -13.50 -10.62 15.94
N PHE A 156 -13.95 -11.87 15.94
CA PHE A 156 -15.37 -12.20 16.02
C PHE A 156 -16.05 -11.68 17.30
N PHE A 157 -15.38 -11.77 18.44
CA PHE A 157 -15.93 -11.33 19.74
C PHE A 157 -15.72 -9.83 19.99
N CYS A 158 -14.60 -9.24 19.53
CA CYS A 158 -14.23 -7.87 19.84
C CYS A 158 -14.71 -6.86 18.80
N LEU A 159 -14.75 -7.24 17.51
CA LEU A 159 -15.14 -6.31 16.45
C LEU A 159 -16.67 -6.21 16.38
N ARG A 160 -17.17 -5.04 16.73
CA ARG A 160 -18.59 -4.68 16.57
C ARG A 160 -18.77 -3.88 15.28
N GLU A 161 -20.00 -3.89 14.74
CA GLU A 161 -20.33 -3.06 13.59
C GLU A 161 -20.19 -1.57 13.94
N THR A 162 -19.55 -0.82 13.07
CA THR A 162 -19.27 0.60 13.27
C THR A 162 -19.92 1.50 12.21
N TYR A 163 -20.36 0.92 11.10
CA TYR A 163 -20.90 1.68 9.98
C TYR A 163 -22.34 2.15 10.26
N ALA A 164 -22.48 3.46 10.46
CA ALA A 164 -23.72 4.08 10.88
C ALA A 164 -24.94 3.75 10.00
N PRO A 165 -24.87 3.75 8.64
CA PRO A 165 -26.00 3.40 7.79
C PRO A 165 -26.54 1.99 8.05
N VAL A 166 -25.66 1.00 8.19
CA VAL A 166 -26.03 -0.40 8.45
C VAL A 166 -26.62 -0.55 9.86
N LEU A 167 -26.05 0.12 10.86
CA LEU A 167 -26.58 0.11 12.23
C LEU A 167 -28.00 0.71 12.30
N LEU A 168 -28.20 1.85 11.64
CA LEU A 168 -29.50 2.49 11.58
C LEU A 168 -30.53 1.66 10.83
N GLU A 169 -30.15 0.99 9.73
CA GLU A 169 -31.09 0.12 9.00
C GLU A 169 -31.49 -1.11 9.83
N ARG A 170 -30.52 -1.74 10.54
CA ARG A 170 -30.80 -2.83 11.50
C ARG A 170 -31.76 -2.37 12.60
N LYS A 171 -31.53 -1.16 13.15
CA LYS A 171 -32.46 -0.56 14.15
C LYS A 171 -33.83 -0.28 13.55
N THR A 172 -33.89 0.25 12.34
CA THR A 172 -35.16 0.52 11.64
C THR A 172 -35.94 -0.77 11.37
N ALA A 173 -35.27 -1.81 10.91
CA ALA A 173 -35.86 -3.12 10.69
C ALA A 173 -36.44 -3.74 11.99
N ARG A 174 -35.73 -3.56 13.11
CA ARG A 174 -36.20 -3.98 14.43
C ARG A 174 -37.46 -3.16 14.84
N LEU A 175 -37.40 -1.83 14.71
CA LEU A 175 -38.53 -0.96 15.05
C LEU A 175 -39.76 -1.22 14.16
N ARG A 176 -39.58 -1.52 12.87
CA ARG A 176 -40.69 -1.94 11.98
C ARG A 176 -41.40 -3.17 12.53
N LYS A 177 -40.66 -4.16 13.05
CA LYS A 177 -41.20 -5.38 13.65
C LYS A 177 -41.90 -5.09 14.98
N GLU A 178 -41.32 -4.22 15.82
CA GLU A 178 -41.87 -3.90 17.14
C GLU A 178 -43.12 -3.01 17.07
N THR A 179 -43.15 -2.05 16.13
CA THR A 179 -44.25 -1.07 16.00
C THR A 179 -45.31 -1.46 14.97
N GLY A 180 -45.06 -2.47 14.13
CA GLY A 180 -45.95 -2.84 13.01
C GLY A 180 -46.01 -1.80 11.90
N ASN A 181 -45.17 -0.74 11.92
CA ASN A 181 -45.19 0.34 10.94
C ASN A 181 -44.20 0.09 9.80
N PRO A 182 -44.65 -0.30 8.59
CA PRO A 182 -43.77 -0.58 7.45
C PRO A 182 -43.13 0.68 6.85
N ASN A 183 -43.67 1.88 7.14
CA ASN A 183 -43.25 3.14 6.54
C ASN A 183 -42.00 3.76 7.24
N LEU A 184 -41.52 3.17 8.33
CA LEU A 184 -40.34 3.62 8.99
C LEU A 184 -39.12 3.46 8.05
N ARG A 185 -38.38 4.55 7.78
CA ARG A 185 -37.17 4.55 6.98
C ARG A 185 -36.00 5.04 7.80
N SER A 186 -34.82 4.47 7.55
CA SER A 186 -33.57 4.98 8.12
C SER A 186 -33.25 6.36 7.54
N LYS A 187 -32.80 7.30 8.38
CA LYS A 187 -32.37 8.65 7.96
C LYS A 187 -31.21 8.61 6.95
N LEU A 188 -30.41 7.55 6.99
CA LEU A 188 -29.25 7.34 6.13
C LEU A 188 -29.49 6.27 5.05
N ALA A 189 -30.78 5.91 4.81
CA ALA A 189 -31.12 4.96 3.74
C ALA A 189 -30.69 5.53 2.39
N SER A 190 -29.97 4.74 1.62
CA SER A 190 -29.62 5.07 0.23
C SER A 190 -30.73 4.55 -0.69
N ASP A 191 -31.19 5.39 -1.60
CA ASP A 191 -32.16 4.98 -2.63
C ASP A 191 -31.50 4.18 -3.78
N LYS A 192 -30.17 4.01 -3.75
CA LYS A 192 -29.42 3.27 -4.76
C LYS A 192 -29.50 1.78 -4.51
N SER A 193 -29.68 1.01 -5.58
CA SER A 193 -29.61 -0.44 -5.50
C SER A 193 -28.18 -0.90 -5.16
N ALA A 194 -28.06 -2.11 -4.60
CA ALA A 194 -26.77 -2.73 -4.30
C ALA A 194 -25.88 -2.82 -5.55
N ALA A 195 -26.48 -3.19 -6.69
CA ALA A 195 -25.77 -3.29 -7.97
C ALA A 195 -25.27 -1.92 -8.47
N GLU A 196 -26.05 -0.86 -8.32
CA GLU A 196 -25.65 0.50 -8.69
C GLU A 196 -24.50 1.01 -7.81
N THR A 197 -24.56 0.75 -6.51
CA THR A 197 -23.50 1.09 -5.55
C THR A 197 -22.21 0.38 -5.91
N PHE A 198 -22.28 -0.92 -6.18
CA PHE A 198 -21.13 -1.74 -6.58
C PHE A 198 -20.54 -1.28 -7.91
N LYS A 199 -21.37 -1.08 -8.92
CA LYS A 199 -20.95 -0.57 -10.24
C LYS A 199 -20.30 0.81 -10.12
N ALA A 200 -20.88 1.70 -9.34
CA ALA A 200 -20.35 3.03 -9.12
C ALA A 200 -18.98 3.00 -8.42
N ALA A 201 -18.79 2.12 -7.45
CA ALA A 201 -17.54 1.99 -6.71
C ALA A 201 -16.37 1.46 -7.57
N ILE A 202 -16.65 0.63 -8.57
CA ILE A 202 -15.62 0.17 -9.53
C ILE A 202 -15.41 1.21 -10.64
N TYR A 203 -16.50 1.75 -11.20
CA TYR A 203 -16.41 2.63 -12.37
C TYR A 203 -15.83 4.01 -12.05
N ARG A 204 -16.19 4.59 -10.88
CA ARG A 204 -15.72 5.94 -10.51
C ARG A 204 -14.21 6.06 -10.38
N PRO A 205 -13.46 5.18 -9.67
CA PRO A 205 -12.01 5.24 -9.62
C PRO A 205 -11.35 5.17 -11.01
N MET A 206 -11.84 4.28 -11.88
CA MET A 206 -11.32 4.14 -13.25
C MET A 206 -11.59 5.40 -14.08
N LYS A 207 -12.81 5.94 -13.99
CA LYS A 207 -13.17 7.18 -14.67
C LYS A 207 -12.31 8.37 -14.20
N LEU A 208 -12.04 8.46 -12.90
CA LEU A 208 -11.16 9.50 -12.33
C LEU A 208 -9.71 9.34 -12.80
N LEU A 209 -9.20 8.11 -12.88
CA LEU A 209 -7.86 7.84 -13.41
C LEU A 209 -7.70 8.22 -14.90
N ILE A 210 -8.74 8.08 -15.69
CA ILE A 210 -8.65 8.35 -17.16
C ILE A 210 -8.91 9.81 -17.48
N PHE A 211 -9.87 10.44 -16.81
CA PHE A 211 -10.37 11.76 -17.20
C PHE A 211 -9.90 12.94 -16.34
N GLU A 212 -9.27 12.68 -15.18
CA GLU A 212 -8.74 13.71 -14.30
C GLU A 212 -7.21 13.76 -14.31
N PRO A 213 -6.57 14.67 -15.06
CA PRO A 213 -5.12 14.71 -15.21
C PRO A 213 -4.36 14.85 -13.89
N ILE A 214 -4.93 15.55 -12.90
CA ILE A 214 -4.35 15.70 -11.58
C ILE A 214 -4.21 14.33 -10.91
N ILE A 215 -5.30 13.55 -10.90
CA ILE A 215 -5.34 12.22 -10.27
C ILE A 215 -4.43 11.27 -11.05
N THR A 216 -4.48 11.29 -12.37
CA THR A 216 -3.68 10.40 -13.23
C THR A 216 -2.19 10.60 -13.01
N LEU A 217 -1.68 11.84 -13.15
CA LEU A 217 -0.24 12.13 -13.06
C LEU A 217 0.29 11.93 -11.63
N MET A 218 -0.45 12.33 -10.61
CA MET A 218 -0.07 12.10 -9.23
C MET A 218 -0.08 10.61 -8.86
N SER A 219 -1.10 9.87 -9.31
CA SER A 219 -1.16 8.43 -9.10
C SER A 219 -0.07 7.69 -9.86
N LEU A 220 0.27 8.14 -11.07
CA LEU A 220 1.37 7.57 -11.87
C LEU A 220 2.73 7.78 -11.18
N TYR A 221 2.98 8.97 -10.66
CA TYR A 221 4.19 9.25 -9.89
C TYR A 221 4.34 8.30 -8.70
N VAL A 222 3.30 8.21 -7.87
CA VAL A 222 3.31 7.28 -6.72
C VAL A 222 3.43 5.83 -7.17
N ALA A 223 2.76 5.44 -8.24
CA ALA A 223 2.76 4.06 -8.73
C ALA A 223 4.14 3.63 -9.26
N ILE A 224 4.84 4.49 -10.01
CA ILE A 224 6.19 4.21 -10.52
C ILE A 224 7.17 4.12 -9.35
N THR A 225 7.18 5.07 -8.43
CA THR A 225 8.09 5.05 -7.27
C THR A 225 7.81 3.85 -6.36
N TYR A 226 6.56 3.46 -6.19
CA TYR A 226 6.18 2.26 -5.45
C TYR A 226 6.59 0.96 -6.17
N GLY A 227 6.47 0.93 -7.50
CA GLY A 227 6.98 -0.17 -8.31
C GLY A 227 8.49 -0.35 -8.17
N ILE A 228 9.26 0.74 -8.16
CA ILE A 228 10.71 0.73 -7.90
C ILE A 228 10.99 0.18 -6.49
N LEU A 229 10.23 0.57 -5.48
CA LEU A 229 10.35 0.02 -4.12
C LEU A 229 10.19 -1.51 -4.13
N TYR A 230 9.19 -2.03 -4.86
CA TYR A 230 8.98 -3.48 -4.95
C TYR A 230 10.02 -4.19 -5.80
N MET A 231 10.61 -3.52 -6.82
CA MET A 231 11.79 -4.04 -7.50
C MET A 231 12.95 -4.26 -6.52
N LEU A 232 13.22 -3.32 -5.64
CA LEU A 232 14.22 -3.47 -4.58
C LEU A 232 13.88 -4.65 -3.65
N PHE A 233 12.63 -4.74 -3.18
CA PHE A 233 12.20 -5.83 -2.27
C PHE A 233 12.34 -7.23 -2.88
N THR A 234 12.05 -7.38 -4.15
CA THR A 234 12.15 -8.68 -4.84
C THR A 234 13.60 -9.06 -5.13
N THR A 235 14.50 -8.09 -5.27
CA THR A 235 15.89 -8.32 -5.66
C THR A 235 16.87 -8.38 -4.47
N PHE A 236 16.51 -7.89 -3.28
CA PHE A 236 17.38 -7.91 -2.10
C PHE A 236 17.94 -9.29 -1.79
N THR A 237 17.10 -10.32 -1.84
CA THR A 237 17.54 -11.70 -1.58
C THR A 237 18.66 -12.11 -2.55
N PHE A 238 18.52 -11.77 -3.84
CA PHE A 238 19.51 -12.13 -4.87
C PHE A 238 20.79 -11.32 -4.71
N VAL A 239 20.69 -10.02 -4.43
CA VAL A 239 21.84 -9.12 -4.22
C VAL A 239 22.63 -9.53 -2.99
N TYR A 240 21.99 -9.60 -1.81
CA TYR A 240 22.71 -9.86 -0.56
C TYR A 240 23.22 -11.29 -0.45
N SER A 241 22.55 -12.28 -1.03
CA SER A 241 23.10 -13.65 -1.06
C SER A 241 24.14 -13.86 -2.16
N GLY A 242 23.97 -13.21 -3.33
CA GLY A 242 24.86 -13.40 -4.47
C GLY A 242 26.15 -12.58 -4.37
N HIS A 243 26.05 -11.27 -4.04
CA HIS A 243 27.20 -10.36 -3.99
C HIS A 243 27.87 -10.29 -2.64
N TYR A 244 27.13 -10.44 -1.53
CA TYR A 244 27.66 -10.29 -0.16
C TYR A 244 27.71 -11.58 0.64
N GLY A 245 27.25 -12.70 0.08
CA GLY A 245 27.34 -14.00 0.73
C GLY A 245 26.45 -14.17 1.98
N PHE A 246 25.39 -13.36 2.13
CA PHE A 246 24.48 -13.47 3.28
C PHE A 246 23.72 -14.81 3.24
N GLY A 247 23.68 -15.49 4.40
CA GLY A 247 22.84 -16.66 4.60
C GLY A 247 21.34 -16.30 4.66
N VAL A 248 20.48 -17.31 4.53
CA VAL A 248 19.01 -17.12 4.54
C VAL A 248 18.51 -16.41 5.81
N ASP A 249 19.16 -16.68 6.94
CA ASP A 249 18.89 -16.05 8.24
C ASP A 249 19.26 -14.56 8.28
N THR A 250 20.35 -14.18 7.65
CA THR A 250 20.90 -12.81 7.70
C THR A 250 20.34 -11.92 6.59
N ILE A 251 19.88 -12.47 5.47
CA ILE A 251 19.26 -11.69 4.38
C ILE A 251 18.10 -10.83 4.89
N GLY A 252 17.32 -11.34 5.86
CA GLY A 252 16.23 -10.58 6.47
C GLY A 252 16.66 -9.25 7.06
N LEU A 253 17.90 -9.13 7.54
CA LEU A 253 18.45 -7.88 8.09
C LEU A 253 18.63 -6.79 7.03
N ALA A 254 18.79 -7.16 5.74
CA ALA A 254 18.86 -6.21 4.64
C ALA A 254 17.57 -5.39 4.45
N TYR A 255 16.45 -5.85 5.01
CA TYR A 255 15.18 -5.12 4.99
C TYR A 255 15.02 -4.11 6.14
N LEU A 256 15.91 -4.12 7.14
CA LEU A 256 15.88 -3.22 8.29
C LEU A 256 15.92 -1.74 7.89
N PRO A 257 16.82 -1.31 6.98
CA PRO A 257 16.87 0.09 6.52
C PRO A 257 15.58 0.55 5.86
N THR A 258 14.84 -0.34 5.21
CA THR A 258 13.55 0.02 4.59
C THR A 258 12.52 0.44 5.62
N GLY A 259 12.37 -0.34 6.69
CA GLY A 259 11.45 -0.01 7.79
C GLY A 259 11.84 1.27 8.51
N ILE A 260 13.12 1.42 8.84
CA ILE A 260 13.65 2.63 9.49
C ILE A 260 13.42 3.86 8.60
N GLY A 261 13.77 3.76 7.30
CA GLY A 261 13.56 4.83 6.34
C GLY A 261 12.10 5.23 6.22
N MET A 262 11.19 4.24 6.11
CA MET A 262 9.74 4.51 6.06
C MET A 262 9.23 5.22 7.31
N LEU A 263 9.66 4.81 8.51
CA LEU A 263 9.29 5.46 9.77
C LEU A 263 9.80 6.91 9.82
N ILE A 264 11.05 7.16 9.42
CA ILE A 264 11.62 8.51 9.32
C ILE A 264 10.79 9.35 8.34
N GLY A 265 10.51 8.82 7.15
CA GLY A 265 9.75 9.53 6.12
C GLY A 265 8.36 9.91 6.57
N VAL A 266 7.62 9.00 7.21
CA VAL A 266 6.28 9.28 7.76
C VAL A 266 6.35 10.29 8.91
N GLY A 267 7.31 10.12 9.83
CA GLY A 267 7.49 11.03 10.97
C GLY A 267 7.80 12.47 10.53
N VAL A 268 8.76 12.63 9.61
CA VAL A 268 9.15 13.95 9.08
C VAL A 268 7.99 14.57 8.29
N SER A 269 7.31 13.79 7.44
CA SER A 269 6.17 14.28 6.64
C SER A 269 5.01 14.73 7.53
N GLY A 270 4.66 13.94 8.55
CA GLY A 270 3.59 14.26 9.47
C GLY A 270 3.90 15.55 10.25
N PHE A 271 5.10 15.62 10.84
CA PHE A 271 5.53 16.80 11.60
C PHE A 271 5.54 18.09 10.75
N LEU A 272 6.14 18.05 9.56
CA LEU A 272 6.20 19.20 8.66
C LEU A 272 4.81 19.60 8.15
N SER A 273 4.00 18.62 7.76
CA SER A 273 2.63 18.85 7.29
C SER A 273 1.78 19.55 8.35
N ASP A 274 1.82 19.06 9.60
CA ASP A 274 1.07 19.67 10.71
C ASP A 274 1.57 21.06 11.07
N LYS A 275 2.89 21.26 11.09
CA LYS A 275 3.50 22.57 11.34
C LYS A 275 3.07 23.59 10.30
N ILE A 276 3.12 23.21 9.02
CA ILE A 276 2.72 24.10 7.91
C ILE A 276 1.25 24.52 8.02
N VAL A 277 0.35 23.57 8.32
CA VAL A 277 -1.08 23.85 8.46
C VAL A 277 -1.30 24.79 9.66
N LYS A 278 -0.68 24.51 10.81
CA LYS A 278 -0.78 25.36 12.02
C LYS A 278 -0.27 26.79 11.77
N ASP A 279 0.91 26.92 11.15
CA ASP A 279 1.53 28.22 10.86
C ASP A 279 0.67 29.06 9.90
N ARG A 280 0.03 28.42 8.92
CA ARG A 280 -0.89 29.10 7.99
C ARG A 280 -2.19 29.50 8.64
N THR A 281 -2.78 28.63 9.45
CA THR A 281 -4.00 28.93 10.21
C THR A 281 -3.77 30.07 11.17
N ALA A 282 -2.62 30.10 11.87
CA ALA A 282 -2.23 31.20 12.77
C ALA A 282 -2.06 32.54 12.03
N LYS A 283 -1.65 32.49 10.74
CA LYS A 283 -1.53 33.68 9.89
C LYS A 283 -2.85 34.09 9.21
N GLY A 284 -3.97 33.44 9.51
CA GLY A 284 -5.27 33.68 8.88
C GLY A 284 -5.34 33.44 7.38
N LEU A 285 -4.41 32.66 6.83
CA LEU A 285 -4.37 32.36 5.40
C LEU A 285 -5.39 31.26 5.03
N ILE A 286 -6.08 31.44 3.91
CA ILE A 286 -7.06 30.48 3.39
C ILE A 286 -6.37 29.13 3.16
N HIS A 287 -6.98 28.06 3.69
CA HIS A 287 -6.50 26.69 3.48
C HIS A 287 -6.67 26.30 2.01
N ARG A 288 -5.54 25.92 1.36
CA ARG A 288 -5.51 25.42 -0.02
C ARG A 288 -4.90 24.05 -0.02
N PRO A 289 -5.50 23.05 -0.71
CA PRO A 289 -4.94 21.69 -0.80
C PRO A 289 -3.50 21.68 -1.34
N GLU A 290 -3.16 22.58 -2.26
CA GLU A 290 -1.84 22.72 -2.89
C GLU A 290 -0.70 22.91 -1.87
N VAL A 291 -1.02 23.37 -0.67
CA VAL A 291 -0.06 23.54 0.45
C VAL A 291 0.56 22.20 0.88
N ARG A 292 -0.10 21.07 0.61
CA ARG A 292 0.47 19.74 0.87
C ARG A 292 1.63 19.38 -0.07
N LEU A 293 1.76 20.10 -1.21
CA LEU A 293 2.80 19.88 -2.23
C LEU A 293 3.92 20.92 -2.19
N LEU A 294 4.21 21.49 -1.02
CA LEU A 294 5.22 22.55 -0.91
C LEU A 294 6.57 22.15 -1.50
N PRO A 295 7.12 22.95 -2.45
CA PRO A 295 8.33 22.63 -3.19
C PRO A 295 9.56 22.37 -2.31
N TYR A 296 9.68 23.13 -1.20
CA TYR A 296 10.82 22.96 -0.27
C TYR A 296 10.81 21.62 0.48
N PHE A 297 9.74 20.83 0.39
CA PHE A 297 9.66 19.49 0.93
C PHE A 297 9.62 18.43 -0.18
N THR A 298 8.76 18.59 -1.19
CA THR A 298 8.57 17.56 -2.23
C THR A 298 9.77 17.45 -3.18
N ILE A 299 10.44 18.57 -3.53
CA ILE A 299 11.62 18.54 -4.40
C ILE A 299 12.80 17.84 -3.70
N PRO A 300 13.21 18.21 -2.46
CA PRO A 300 14.26 17.47 -1.76
C PRO A 300 13.95 15.98 -1.59
N CYS A 301 12.70 15.61 -1.26
CA CYS A 301 12.32 14.20 -1.21
C CYS A 301 12.50 13.51 -2.58
N GLY A 302 12.10 14.14 -3.68
CA GLY A 302 12.30 13.58 -5.02
C GLY A 302 13.78 13.39 -5.37
N LEU A 303 14.64 14.36 -5.03
CA LEU A 303 16.08 14.27 -5.26
C LEU A 303 16.74 13.23 -4.36
N LEU A 304 16.36 13.14 -3.08
CA LEU A 304 16.85 12.11 -2.15
C LEU A 304 16.45 10.70 -2.59
N LEU A 305 15.25 10.55 -3.16
CA LEU A 305 14.81 9.27 -3.75
C LEU A 305 15.75 8.82 -4.86
N CYS A 306 16.10 9.73 -5.79
CA CYS A 306 17.04 9.44 -6.87
C CYS A 306 18.44 9.17 -6.32
N ALA A 307 18.93 9.97 -5.39
CA ALA A 307 20.23 9.78 -4.75
C ALA A 307 20.34 8.42 -4.06
N GLY A 308 19.28 7.99 -3.36
CA GLY A 308 19.21 6.67 -2.73
C GLY A 308 19.37 5.52 -3.74
N LEU A 309 18.75 5.63 -4.92
CA LEU A 309 18.89 4.65 -6.00
C LEU A 309 20.29 4.64 -6.61
N PHE A 310 20.90 5.80 -6.84
CA PHE A 310 22.28 5.89 -7.33
C PHE A 310 23.27 5.28 -6.33
N ILE A 311 23.15 5.64 -5.04
CA ILE A 311 23.98 5.06 -3.98
C ILE A 311 23.83 3.54 -3.99
N TYR A 312 22.59 3.02 -3.94
CA TYR A 312 22.33 1.58 -3.92
C TYR A 312 22.94 0.89 -5.15
N GLY A 313 22.63 1.35 -6.35
CA GLY A 313 23.05 0.69 -7.59
C GLY A 313 24.56 0.62 -7.75
N TRP A 314 25.25 1.74 -7.61
CA TRP A 314 26.70 1.81 -7.81
C TRP A 314 27.48 1.11 -6.71
N THR A 315 27.04 1.21 -5.45
CA THR A 315 27.75 0.54 -4.34
C THR A 315 27.57 -0.98 -4.34
N VAL A 316 26.46 -1.49 -4.88
CA VAL A 316 26.29 -2.93 -5.13
C VAL A 316 27.21 -3.37 -6.27
N GLN A 317 27.25 -2.63 -7.38
CA GLN A 317 28.08 -2.99 -8.53
C GLN A 317 29.59 -3.01 -8.21
N GLU A 318 30.07 -2.02 -7.46
CA GLU A 318 31.50 -1.90 -7.05
C GLU A 318 31.84 -2.74 -5.82
N HIS A 319 30.95 -3.63 -5.37
CA HIS A 319 31.16 -4.48 -4.19
C HIS A 319 31.63 -3.73 -2.94
N VAL A 320 31.15 -2.50 -2.74
CA VAL A 320 31.44 -1.71 -1.54
C VAL A 320 30.85 -2.41 -0.31
N HIS A 321 31.36 -2.10 0.88
CA HIS A 321 30.88 -2.71 2.13
C HIS A 321 29.33 -2.72 2.22
N TRP A 322 28.74 -3.84 2.59
CA TRP A 322 27.29 -4.14 2.55
C TRP A 322 26.39 -3.10 3.25
N ILE A 323 26.93 -2.32 4.20
CA ILE A 323 26.18 -1.24 4.88
C ILE A 323 25.87 -0.08 3.92
N VAL A 324 26.75 0.23 2.97
CA VAL A 324 26.62 1.42 2.12
C VAL A 324 25.38 1.35 1.22
N PRO A 325 25.12 0.25 0.48
CA PRO A 325 23.85 0.11 -0.24
C PRO A 325 22.62 0.14 0.69
N MET A 326 22.72 -0.35 1.93
CA MET A 326 21.64 -0.25 2.90
C MET A 326 21.31 1.20 3.27
N VAL A 327 22.30 2.09 3.37
CA VAL A 327 22.10 3.53 3.58
C VAL A 327 21.37 4.13 2.38
N GLY A 328 21.72 3.75 1.14
CA GLY A 328 21.01 4.16 -0.07
C GLY A 328 19.53 3.80 -0.02
N VAL A 329 19.22 2.57 0.40
CA VAL A 329 17.83 2.09 0.58
C VAL A 329 17.09 2.86 1.67
N LEU A 330 17.76 3.17 2.80
CA LEU A 330 17.16 3.97 3.88
C LEU A 330 16.73 5.35 3.37
N ILE A 331 17.63 6.04 2.65
CA ILE A 331 17.37 7.36 2.07
C ILE A 331 16.21 7.28 1.08
N PHE A 332 16.21 6.30 0.18
CA PHE A 332 15.14 6.05 -0.77
C PHE A 332 13.78 5.85 -0.08
N CYS A 333 13.74 4.98 0.95
CA CYS A 333 12.51 4.67 1.67
C CYS A 333 11.98 5.85 2.50
N ALA A 334 12.84 6.66 3.07
CA ALA A 334 12.43 7.89 3.75
C ALA A 334 11.82 8.91 2.76
N ALA A 335 12.45 9.07 1.62
CA ALA A 335 12.03 9.99 0.58
C ALA A 335 10.70 9.60 -0.07
N ILE A 336 10.51 8.31 -0.42
CA ILE A 336 9.27 7.84 -1.03
C ILE A 336 8.07 8.00 -0.10
N MET A 337 8.22 7.77 1.21
CA MET A 337 7.14 8.00 2.18
C MET A 337 6.77 9.47 2.26
N GLY A 338 7.75 10.38 2.21
CA GLY A 338 7.52 11.82 2.13
C GLY A 338 6.64 12.22 0.94
N ILE A 339 6.99 11.71 -0.23
CA ILE A 339 6.24 11.97 -1.46
C ILE A 339 4.83 11.36 -1.37
N MET A 340 4.72 10.10 -0.98
CA MET A 340 3.44 9.39 -0.89
C MET A 340 2.45 10.10 0.04
N MET A 341 2.91 10.51 1.24
CA MET A 341 2.07 11.22 2.22
C MET A 341 1.61 12.57 1.69
N SER A 342 2.49 13.33 1.03
CA SER A 342 2.17 14.63 0.45
C SER A 342 1.14 14.51 -0.68
N VAL A 343 1.36 13.59 -1.61
CA VAL A 343 0.45 13.35 -2.74
C VAL A 343 -0.90 12.84 -2.26
N GLN A 344 -0.93 11.87 -1.35
CA GLN A 344 -2.18 11.32 -0.83
C GLN A 344 -2.99 12.37 -0.09
N SER A 345 -2.35 13.18 0.78
CA SER A 345 -3.01 14.27 1.49
C SER A 345 -3.56 15.33 0.53
N TYR A 346 -2.78 15.72 -0.48
CA TYR A 346 -3.22 16.66 -1.51
C TYR A 346 -4.45 16.15 -2.25
N LEU A 347 -4.41 14.93 -2.76
CA LEU A 347 -5.51 14.35 -3.53
C LEU A 347 -6.80 14.22 -2.69
N LEU A 348 -6.68 13.82 -1.42
CA LEU A 348 -7.82 13.74 -0.51
C LEU A 348 -8.47 15.10 -0.26
N GLU A 349 -7.65 16.15 -0.04
CA GLU A 349 -8.16 17.51 0.20
C GLU A 349 -8.67 18.18 -1.09
N ALA A 350 -8.05 17.90 -2.24
CA ALA A 350 -8.45 18.47 -3.52
C ALA A 350 -9.78 17.90 -4.03
N PHE A 351 -10.13 16.65 -3.66
CA PHE A 351 -11.32 15.94 -4.14
C PHE A 351 -12.15 15.34 -2.99
N LEU A 352 -12.46 16.15 -1.97
CA LEU A 352 -13.17 15.71 -0.75
C LEU A 352 -14.45 14.93 -1.04
N ALA A 353 -15.28 15.41 -1.99
CA ALA A 353 -16.54 14.74 -2.36
C ALA A 353 -16.32 13.33 -2.96
N HIS A 354 -15.14 13.03 -3.45
CA HIS A 354 -14.77 11.78 -4.13
C HIS A 354 -13.58 11.07 -3.47
N ALA A 355 -13.24 11.43 -2.23
CA ALA A 355 -12.04 10.98 -1.51
C ALA A 355 -11.83 9.46 -1.54
N ALA A 356 -12.88 8.67 -1.31
CA ALA A 356 -12.83 7.21 -1.36
C ALA A 356 -12.47 6.68 -2.77
N SER A 357 -13.06 7.26 -3.82
CA SER A 357 -12.78 6.86 -5.21
C SER A 357 -11.37 7.25 -5.65
N VAL A 358 -10.88 8.40 -5.20
CA VAL A 358 -9.50 8.87 -5.47
C VAL A 358 -8.48 7.96 -4.76
N THR A 359 -8.73 7.62 -3.50
CA THR A 359 -7.86 6.68 -2.76
C THR A 359 -7.83 5.30 -3.41
N ALA A 360 -8.99 4.81 -3.87
CA ALA A 360 -9.06 3.55 -4.60
C ALA A 360 -8.30 3.61 -5.93
N ALA A 361 -8.44 4.70 -6.69
CA ALA A 361 -7.72 4.93 -7.94
C ALA A 361 -6.19 4.91 -7.73
N LEU A 362 -5.72 5.63 -6.71
CA LEU A 362 -4.31 5.64 -6.31
C LEU A 362 -3.82 4.25 -5.92
N ALA A 363 -4.60 3.52 -5.12
CA ALA A 363 -4.25 2.17 -4.65
C ALA A 363 -4.17 1.16 -5.79
N VAL A 364 -5.12 1.21 -6.74
CA VAL A 364 -5.14 0.32 -7.92
C VAL A 364 -3.88 0.52 -8.76
N LEU A 365 -3.60 1.75 -9.19
CA LEU A 365 -2.46 2.02 -10.06
C LEU A 365 -1.13 1.71 -9.37
N ARG A 366 -1.00 2.10 -8.10
CA ARG A 366 0.15 1.83 -7.27
C ARG A 366 0.42 0.33 -7.13
N SER A 367 -0.60 -0.45 -6.81
CA SER A 367 -0.45 -1.89 -6.61
C SER A 367 -0.24 -2.63 -7.94
N LEU A 368 -0.83 -2.15 -9.02
CA LEU A 368 -0.62 -2.71 -10.36
C LEU A 368 0.86 -2.56 -10.77
N LEU A 369 1.43 -1.36 -10.70
CA LEU A 369 2.84 -1.15 -11.01
C LEU A 369 3.77 -1.82 -9.99
N GLY A 370 3.38 -1.86 -8.70
CA GLY A 370 4.10 -2.61 -7.67
C GLY A 370 4.15 -4.12 -7.91
N ALA A 371 3.19 -4.67 -8.64
CA ALA A 371 3.19 -6.07 -9.03
C ALA A 371 3.93 -6.33 -10.35
N LEU A 372 3.81 -5.45 -11.34
CA LEU A 372 4.31 -5.66 -12.70
C LEU A 372 5.77 -5.21 -12.90
N LEU A 373 6.18 -4.05 -12.35
CA LEU A 373 7.55 -3.56 -12.53
C LEU A 373 8.63 -4.55 -12.01
N PRO A 374 8.45 -5.23 -10.87
CA PRO A 374 9.42 -6.21 -10.41
C PRO A 374 9.69 -7.38 -11.36
N LEU A 375 8.77 -7.69 -12.28
CA LEU A 375 8.95 -8.80 -13.23
C LEU A 375 10.17 -8.64 -14.13
N GLY A 376 10.51 -7.40 -14.48
CA GLY A 376 11.71 -7.09 -15.26
C GLY A 376 12.95 -6.76 -14.42
N ALA A 377 12.88 -6.90 -13.08
CA ALA A 377 13.96 -6.42 -12.20
C ALA A 377 15.25 -7.23 -12.35
N LEU A 378 15.16 -8.56 -12.34
CA LEU A 378 16.34 -9.43 -12.49
C LEU A 378 16.92 -9.32 -13.89
N ASP A 379 16.09 -9.34 -14.93
CA ASP A 379 16.54 -9.20 -16.33
C ASP A 379 17.24 -7.83 -16.55
N LEU A 380 16.76 -6.77 -15.88
CA LEU A 380 17.41 -5.46 -15.91
C LEU A 380 18.84 -5.52 -15.35
N TYR A 381 19.04 -6.22 -14.22
CA TYR A 381 20.34 -6.32 -13.55
C TYR A 381 21.27 -7.34 -14.20
N GLU A 382 20.77 -8.38 -14.85
CA GLU A 382 21.52 -9.34 -15.64
C GLU A 382 21.91 -8.81 -17.03
N SER A 383 21.26 -7.72 -17.49
CA SER A 383 21.57 -7.05 -18.74
C SER A 383 22.93 -6.33 -18.67
N LYS A 384 23.35 -5.73 -19.80
CA LYS A 384 24.56 -4.87 -19.88
C LYS A 384 24.52 -3.66 -18.93
N LEU A 385 23.33 -3.30 -18.41
CA LEU A 385 23.19 -2.19 -17.48
C LEU A 385 23.67 -2.52 -16.07
N GLN A 386 23.66 -3.79 -15.69
CA GLN A 386 24.04 -4.25 -14.35
C GLN A 386 23.32 -3.48 -13.23
N PHE A 387 23.83 -3.51 -12.00
CA PHE A 387 23.18 -2.82 -10.87
C PHE A 387 23.32 -1.30 -10.93
N GLY A 388 24.49 -0.77 -11.33
CA GLY A 388 24.77 0.66 -11.36
C GLY A 388 23.88 1.40 -12.37
N TRP A 389 24.00 1.06 -13.64
CA TRP A 389 23.20 1.70 -14.68
C TRP A 389 21.72 1.30 -14.64
N GLY A 390 21.39 0.07 -14.20
CA GLY A 390 20.00 -0.35 -13.99
C GLY A 390 19.27 0.54 -12.97
N ASN A 391 19.86 0.75 -11.79
CA ASN A 391 19.29 1.66 -10.80
C ASN A 391 19.42 3.13 -11.20
N SER A 392 20.42 3.51 -11.99
CA SER A 392 20.52 4.86 -12.54
C SER A 392 19.38 5.14 -13.53
N LEU A 393 19.00 4.20 -14.38
CA LEU A 393 17.84 4.31 -15.26
C LEU A 393 16.55 4.55 -14.45
N LEU A 394 16.34 3.75 -13.39
CA LEU A 394 15.20 3.94 -12.50
C LEU A 394 15.24 5.30 -11.78
N GLY A 395 16.44 5.75 -11.38
CA GLY A 395 16.67 7.07 -10.79
C GLY A 395 16.35 8.20 -11.78
N PHE A 396 16.73 8.09 -13.04
CA PHE A 396 16.40 9.08 -14.07
C PHE A 396 14.89 9.10 -14.37
N ILE A 397 14.24 7.94 -14.42
CA ILE A 397 12.76 7.88 -14.56
C ILE A 397 12.10 8.59 -13.38
N ALA A 398 12.56 8.33 -12.15
CA ALA A 398 12.05 9.00 -10.97
C ALA A 398 12.32 10.51 -11.00
N LEU A 399 13.49 10.94 -11.47
CA LEU A 399 13.87 12.36 -11.60
C LEU A 399 12.96 13.12 -12.58
N LEU A 400 12.58 12.50 -13.68
CA LEU A 400 11.61 13.07 -14.64
C LEU A 400 10.24 13.33 -13.99
N LEU A 401 9.90 12.63 -12.93
CA LEU A 401 8.63 12.78 -12.23
C LEU A 401 8.68 13.82 -11.10
N VAL A 402 9.87 14.22 -10.63
CA VAL A 402 10.03 15.22 -9.55
C VAL A 402 9.34 16.55 -9.83
N PRO A 403 9.30 17.08 -11.08
CA PRO A 403 8.56 18.31 -11.37
C PRO A 403 7.05 18.22 -11.20
N ILE A 404 6.45 17.03 -11.21
CA ILE A 404 4.98 16.86 -11.18
C ILE A 404 4.35 17.52 -9.95
N PRO A 405 4.76 17.26 -8.70
CA PRO A 405 4.21 17.95 -7.52
C PRO A 405 4.37 19.46 -7.58
N PHE A 406 5.50 19.95 -8.13
CA PHE A 406 5.74 21.38 -8.29
C PHE A 406 4.78 22.04 -9.30
N ILE A 407 4.53 21.39 -10.44
CA ILE A 407 3.57 21.86 -11.44
C ILE A 407 2.17 21.97 -10.81
N PHE A 408 1.75 20.97 -10.03
CA PHE A 408 0.45 21.03 -9.35
C PHE A 408 0.42 21.97 -8.14
N TYR A 409 1.54 22.26 -7.52
CA TYR A 409 1.62 23.35 -6.54
C TYR A 409 1.31 24.71 -7.17
N VAL A 410 1.83 24.98 -8.39
CA VAL A 410 1.65 26.26 -9.08
C VAL A 410 0.31 26.34 -9.82
N TYR A 411 -0.05 25.30 -10.54
CA TYR A 411 -1.20 25.31 -11.46
C TYR A 411 -2.41 24.49 -10.93
N GLY A 412 -2.30 23.80 -9.81
CA GLY A 412 -3.31 22.88 -9.28
C GLY A 412 -4.67 23.54 -9.09
N GLU A 413 -4.71 24.75 -8.52
CA GLU A 413 -5.96 25.50 -8.32
C GLU A 413 -6.67 25.81 -9.64
N LYS A 414 -5.93 26.22 -10.70
CA LYS A 414 -6.50 26.50 -12.02
C LYS A 414 -7.05 25.25 -12.69
N LEU A 415 -6.31 24.13 -12.59
CA LEU A 415 -6.71 22.85 -13.16
C LEU A 415 -7.93 22.28 -12.43
N ARG A 416 -7.95 22.33 -11.10
CA ARG A 416 -9.06 21.87 -10.25
C ARG A 416 -10.36 22.64 -10.54
N LYS A 417 -10.28 23.97 -10.74
CA LYS A 417 -11.45 24.79 -11.14
C LYS A 417 -12.00 24.42 -12.53
N LYS A 418 -11.18 23.87 -13.42
CA LYS A 418 -11.61 23.38 -14.74
C LYS A 418 -12.12 21.93 -14.72
N SER A 419 -11.86 21.19 -13.63
CA SER A 419 -12.29 19.79 -13.49
C SER A 419 -13.80 19.66 -13.55
N ARG A 420 -14.26 18.69 -14.34
CA ARG A 420 -15.69 18.36 -14.44
C ARG A 420 -16.27 17.76 -13.16
N PHE A 421 -15.43 17.15 -12.34
CA PHE A 421 -15.81 16.48 -11.08
C PHE A 421 -15.86 17.43 -9.89
N ASN A 422 -15.24 18.62 -9.97
CA ASN A 422 -15.32 19.66 -8.95
C ASN A 422 -16.40 20.73 -9.25
N LYS A 423 -16.99 20.73 -10.45
CA LYS A 423 -18.06 21.67 -10.84
C LYS A 423 -19.47 21.21 -10.40
N ALA A 424 -19.57 20.05 -9.75
CA ALA A 424 -20.85 19.46 -9.33
C ALA A 424 -21.24 19.82 -7.89
N ASN A 425 -20.65 20.91 -7.32
CA ASN A 425 -21.07 21.52 -6.06
C ASN A 425 -21.35 23.00 -6.28
#